data_28249847bc13aac4ca55fb02770a5885
#
_entry.id   28249847bc13aac4ca55fb02770a5885
#
_cell.length_a   1.000
_cell.length_b   1.000
_cell.length_c   1.000
_cell.angle_alpha   90.00
_cell.angle_beta   90.00
_cell.angle_gamma   90.00
#
_symmetry.space_group_name_H-M   'P 1'
#
loop_
_entity.id
_entity.type
_entity.pdbx_description
1 polymer ?
#
loop_
_entity_poly.entity_id
_entity_poly.type
_entity_poly.pdbx_seq_one_letter_code
_entity_poly.pdbx_strand_id
1 'polypeptide(L)'
;MDTSGAMRTGWLLDKNVWYFLKDDGAMAVGWIQLGDKAYYLNGSGAMVTGWQTIDDQIYYFYPDGHKAVNEVIDGFYVDMNGVWKRP
;
A
#
# COMPACT_ATOMS: atom_id res chain seq x y z
N MET A 1 -6.97 2.78 20.42
CA MET A 1 -6.07 3.71 21.11
C MET A 1 -5.95 3.29 22.56
N ASP A 2 -4.83 3.28 23.07
CA ASP A 2 -4.69 2.86 24.45
C ASP A 2 -5.01 4.01 25.39
N THR A 3 -5.23 3.68 26.61
CA THR A 3 -5.69 4.64 27.60
C THR A 3 -4.57 5.45 28.22
N SER A 4 -3.34 5.10 27.89
CA SER A 4 -2.20 5.82 28.46
C SER A 4 -1.90 7.11 27.71
N GLY A 5 -2.59 7.36 26.61
CA GLY A 5 -2.34 8.54 25.79
C GLY A 5 -1.20 8.37 24.81
N ALA A 6 -0.70 7.15 24.65
CA ALA A 6 0.36 6.90 23.69
C ALA A 6 -0.15 7.15 22.27
N MET A 7 0.75 7.59 21.40
CA MET A 7 0.41 7.82 20.01
C MET A 7 0.01 6.51 19.34
N ARG A 8 -1.02 6.62 18.52
CA ARG A 8 -1.40 5.49 17.69
C ARG A 8 -0.39 5.33 16.57
N THR A 9 0.05 4.11 16.33
CA THR A 9 0.96 3.79 15.23
C THR A 9 0.44 2.57 14.49
N GLY A 10 0.97 2.36 13.28
CA GLY A 10 0.56 1.24 12.45
C GLY A 10 -0.70 1.53 11.67
N TRP A 11 -1.39 0.48 11.27
CA TRP A 11 -2.56 0.61 10.42
C TRP A 11 -3.75 1.19 11.18
N LEU A 12 -4.43 2.11 10.52
CA LEU A 12 -5.63 2.76 11.06
C LEU A 12 -6.73 2.68 10.01
N LEU A 13 -7.89 2.14 10.40
CA LEU A 13 -9.05 2.10 9.52
C LEU A 13 -9.99 3.22 9.92
N ASP A 14 -10.31 4.10 8.96
CA ASP A 14 -11.21 5.21 9.19
C ASP A 14 -12.13 5.34 7.98
N LYS A 15 -13.44 5.24 8.20
CA LYS A 15 -14.46 5.38 7.16
C LYS A 15 -14.16 4.47 5.96
N ASN A 16 -13.79 3.23 6.24
CA ASN A 16 -13.46 2.22 5.24
C ASN A 16 -12.21 2.52 4.45
N VAL A 17 -11.35 3.39 4.94
CA VAL A 17 -10.08 3.73 4.31
C VAL A 17 -8.97 3.40 5.29
N TRP A 18 -7.95 2.69 4.79
CA TRP A 18 -6.80 2.33 5.60
C TRP A 18 -5.71 3.38 5.47
N TYR A 19 -5.14 3.76 6.61
CA TYR A 19 -4.00 4.68 6.70
C TYR A 19 -2.91 3.99 7.49
N PHE A 20 -1.68 4.41 7.29
CA PHE A 20 -0.57 3.87 8.07
C PHE A 20 0.13 5.00 8.81
N LEU A 21 0.27 4.82 10.12
CA LEU A 21 0.92 5.82 10.97
C LEU A 21 2.31 5.33 11.33
N LYS A 22 3.31 6.18 11.10
CA LYS A 22 4.68 5.84 11.40
C LYS A 22 4.92 5.82 12.91
N ASP A 23 6.12 5.41 13.29
CA ASP A 23 6.46 5.30 14.71
C ASP A 23 6.33 6.61 15.45
N ASP A 24 6.50 7.73 14.76
CA ASP A 24 6.33 9.06 15.37
C ASP A 24 4.90 9.55 15.32
N GLY A 25 3.98 8.72 14.84
CA GLY A 25 2.57 9.06 14.76
C GLY A 25 2.18 9.80 13.51
N ALA A 26 3.12 10.14 12.64
CA ALA A 26 2.83 10.86 11.41
C ALA A 26 2.23 9.92 10.38
N MET A 27 1.28 10.43 9.59
CA MET A 27 0.66 9.65 8.53
C MET A 27 1.65 9.44 7.40
N ALA A 28 1.80 8.18 6.99
CA ALA A 28 2.69 7.85 5.88
C ALA A 28 2.01 8.16 4.55
N VAL A 29 2.80 8.55 3.56
CA VAL A 29 2.35 8.70 2.18
C VAL A 29 3.41 8.08 1.28
N GLY A 30 2.99 7.62 0.10
CA GLY A 30 3.91 7.00 -0.83
C GLY A 30 4.16 5.55 -0.51
N TRP A 31 5.29 5.06 -0.98
CA TRP A 31 5.64 3.66 -0.81
C TRP A 31 6.04 3.36 0.63
N ILE A 32 5.53 2.26 1.18
CA ILE A 32 6.01 1.74 2.47
C ILE A 32 6.30 0.26 2.29
N GLN A 33 7.26 -0.24 3.07
CA GLN A 33 7.65 -1.63 3.04
C GLN A 33 7.50 -2.20 4.43
N LEU A 34 6.67 -3.24 4.56
CA LEU A 34 6.42 -3.89 5.85
C LEU A 34 6.77 -5.37 5.69
N GLY A 35 7.95 -5.74 6.17
CA GLY A 35 8.43 -7.09 5.97
C GLY A 35 8.70 -7.33 4.50
N ASP A 36 8.09 -8.36 3.94
CA ASP A 36 8.26 -8.68 2.52
C ASP A 36 7.08 -8.16 1.68
N LYS A 37 6.26 -7.28 2.23
CA LYS A 37 5.12 -6.71 1.52
C LYS A 37 5.26 -5.22 1.36
N ALA A 38 4.87 -4.71 0.21
CA ALA A 38 4.91 -3.28 -0.07
C ALA A 38 3.50 -2.77 -0.24
N TYR A 39 3.28 -1.53 0.21
CA TYR A 39 1.98 -0.86 0.11
C TYR A 39 2.22 0.53 -0.43
N TYR A 40 1.17 1.13 -0.98
CA TYR A 40 1.27 2.50 -1.47
C TYR A 40 0.12 3.32 -0.89
N LEU A 41 0.49 4.46 -0.33
CA LEU A 41 -0.47 5.40 0.23
C LEU A 41 -0.45 6.65 -0.64
N ASN A 42 -1.62 7.09 -1.08
CA ASN A 42 -1.69 8.24 -1.97
C ASN A 42 -1.42 9.54 -1.21
N GLY A 43 -1.54 10.67 -1.90
CA GLY A 43 -1.24 11.96 -1.30
C GLY A 43 -2.11 12.31 -0.11
N SER A 44 -3.28 11.68 0.01
CA SER A 44 -4.15 11.86 1.18
C SER A 44 -3.83 10.89 2.29
N GLY A 45 -2.85 10.00 2.08
CA GLY A 45 -2.51 8.98 3.06
C GLY A 45 -3.36 7.72 2.96
N ALA A 46 -4.26 7.64 2.01
CA ALA A 46 -5.14 6.49 1.87
C ALA A 46 -4.43 5.35 1.14
N MET A 47 -4.56 4.14 1.70
CA MET A 47 -4.02 2.94 1.07
C MET A 47 -4.77 2.66 -0.23
N VAL A 48 -4.03 2.38 -1.29
CA VAL A 48 -4.64 2.08 -2.58
C VAL A 48 -4.73 0.57 -2.79
N THR A 49 -5.71 0.16 -3.60
CA THR A 49 -5.88 -1.24 -3.97
C THR A 49 -6.22 -1.29 -5.46
N GLY A 50 -6.14 -2.50 -6.03
CA GLY A 50 -6.41 -2.69 -7.45
C GLY A 50 -5.28 -2.19 -8.31
N TRP A 51 -5.58 -2.01 -9.59
CA TRP A 51 -4.58 -1.52 -10.54
C TRP A 51 -4.36 -0.03 -10.35
N GLN A 52 -3.09 0.37 -10.21
CA GLN A 52 -2.73 1.76 -9.99
C GLN A 52 -1.57 2.13 -10.90
N THR A 53 -1.64 3.34 -11.44
CA THR A 53 -0.53 3.91 -12.19
C THR A 53 0.24 4.85 -11.30
N ILE A 54 1.52 4.54 -11.08
CA ILE A 54 2.39 5.32 -10.21
C ILE A 54 3.69 5.55 -10.95
N ASP A 55 4.05 6.81 -11.14
CA ASP A 55 5.30 7.19 -11.83
C ASP A 55 5.40 6.54 -13.21
N ASP A 56 4.31 6.55 -13.96
CA ASP A 56 4.22 5.99 -15.31
C ASP A 56 4.38 4.48 -15.36
N GLN A 57 4.28 3.81 -14.22
CA GLN A 57 4.32 2.35 -14.17
C GLN A 57 3.04 1.85 -13.53
N ILE A 58 2.61 0.67 -13.94
CA ILE A 58 1.34 0.12 -13.51
C ILE A 58 1.60 -1.02 -12.54
N TYR A 59 0.96 -0.95 -11.37
CA TYR A 59 1.10 -1.93 -10.30
C TYR A 59 -0.27 -2.46 -9.92
N TYR A 60 -0.29 -3.64 -9.33
CA TYR A 60 -1.52 -4.19 -8.76
C TYR A 60 -1.37 -4.38 -7.26
N PHE A 61 -2.39 -3.91 -6.54
CA PHE A 61 -2.43 -4.08 -5.08
C PHE A 61 -3.65 -4.94 -4.75
N TYR A 62 -3.44 -5.96 -3.93
CA TYR A 62 -4.52 -6.85 -3.51
C TYR A 62 -5.51 -6.10 -2.62
N PRO A 63 -6.70 -6.68 -2.36
CA PRO A 63 -7.68 -6.00 -1.49
C PRO A 63 -7.15 -5.65 -0.11
N ASP A 64 -6.15 -6.39 0.40
CA ASP A 64 -5.53 -6.03 1.67
C ASP A 64 -4.45 -4.98 1.50
N GLY A 65 -4.20 -4.53 0.29
CA GLY A 65 -3.30 -3.43 0.01
C GLY A 65 -1.90 -3.83 -0.39
N HIS A 66 -1.49 -5.09 -0.23
CA HIS A 66 -0.10 -5.42 -0.55
C HIS A 66 0.11 -5.53 -2.07
N LYS A 67 1.29 -5.13 -2.51
CA LYS A 67 1.63 -5.13 -3.93
C LYS A 67 1.87 -6.55 -4.42
N ALA A 68 1.33 -6.87 -5.59
CA ALA A 68 1.63 -8.14 -6.25
C ALA A 68 3.01 -8.07 -6.88
N VAL A 69 3.77 -9.16 -6.78
CA VAL A 69 5.09 -9.27 -7.41
C VAL A 69 5.22 -10.66 -7.99
N ASN A 70 5.82 -10.74 -9.17
CA ASN A 70 6.13 -12.01 -9.82
C ASN A 70 4.91 -12.92 -9.88
N GLU A 71 3.77 -12.35 -10.29
CA GLU A 71 2.48 -13.04 -10.32
C GLU A 71 1.69 -12.66 -11.56
N VAL A 72 0.70 -13.49 -11.86
CA VAL A 72 -0.24 -13.18 -12.93
C VAL A 72 -1.57 -12.80 -12.28
N ILE A 73 -2.07 -11.60 -12.61
CA ILE A 73 -3.32 -11.08 -12.10
C ILE A 73 -4.25 -10.85 -13.28
N ASP A 74 -5.36 -11.58 -13.32
CA ASP A 74 -6.34 -11.44 -14.41
C ASP A 74 -5.70 -11.58 -15.79
N GLY A 75 -4.69 -12.45 -15.89
CA GLY A 75 -3.99 -12.65 -17.16
C GLY A 75 -2.87 -11.68 -17.43
N PHE A 76 -2.59 -10.76 -16.51
CA PHE A 76 -1.53 -9.76 -16.67
C PHE A 76 -0.40 -10.06 -15.70
N TYR A 77 0.81 -10.17 -16.24
CA TYR A 77 1.97 -10.52 -15.45
C TYR A 77 2.65 -9.27 -14.89
N VAL A 78 2.89 -9.27 -13.58
CA VAL A 78 3.71 -8.25 -12.93
C VAL A 78 5.04 -8.88 -12.56
N ASP A 79 6.11 -8.14 -12.79
CA ASP A 79 7.46 -8.68 -12.61
C ASP A 79 7.89 -8.63 -11.14
N MET A 80 9.16 -8.89 -10.89
CA MET A 80 9.68 -8.93 -9.53
C MET A 80 9.63 -7.59 -8.83
N ASN A 81 9.52 -6.51 -9.59
CA ASN A 81 9.34 -5.17 -9.03
C ASN A 81 7.87 -4.81 -8.88
N GLY A 82 6.98 -5.72 -9.29
CA GLY A 82 5.56 -5.47 -9.23
C GLY A 82 5.01 -4.67 -10.40
N VAL A 83 5.83 -4.41 -11.40
CA VAL A 83 5.42 -3.61 -12.56
C VAL A 83 4.80 -4.49 -13.61
N TRP A 84 3.63 -4.09 -14.12
CA TRP A 84 3.00 -4.80 -15.21
C TRP A 84 3.82 -4.64 -16.48
N LYS A 85 4.18 -5.77 -17.06
CA LYS A 85 4.95 -5.79 -18.30
C LYS A 85 4.00 -5.97 -19.47
N ARG A 86 3.99 -5.00 -20.35
CA ARG A 86 3.19 -5.09 -21.55
C ARG A 86 3.81 -6.11 -22.50
N PRO A 87 2.96 -6.85 -23.23
CA PRO A 87 3.46 -7.78 -24.22
C PRO A 87 4.21 -7.05 -25.34
#